data_da1804b5a5f6c1fa9e333f6805d7d34a
#
_entry.id   da1804b5a5f6c1fa9e333f6805d7d34a
#
_cell.length_a   1.000
_cell.length_b   1.000
_cell.length_c   1.000
_cell.angle_alpha   90.00
_cell.angle_beta   90.00
_cell.angle_gamma   90.00
#
_symmetry.space_group_name_H-M   'P 1'
#
loop_
_entity.id
_entity.type
_entity.pdbx_description
1 polymer ?
#
loop_
_entity_poly.entity_id
_entity_poly.type
_entity_poly.pdbx_seq_one_letter_code
_entity_poly.pdbx_strand_id
1 'polypeptide(L)'
;MPGTQAATPTPRFSVVIPTYRRAELLAQALRSVAEQTYTDLEIIVVDDDKAGSARDVVNAFARQNTGTDVRYYTNHRAQGGSGARNAGLEHAAGEWVAYLDDDDTWLPEKLQRISELIATSTDPDLALVYSSHAKYDFEEQRVLETTRPQARGRVLDKVLYENCIGGMSVVVARRDLLQELGGLDERFQSLQDMELYVRVAERGTFDFVEEPLVRLRVSSRDRITYDPRKKLQGAKLFASKYSRLLAGSARLKHRAASRTFVFAMAANDLVEATKNLPWTLAGVVVDPSNLGYVFRSLARQLRARSARTVKTVRAATR
;
A
#
# COMPACT_ATOMS: atom_id res chain seq x y z
N MET A 1 42.07 16.34 21.31
CA MET A 1 41.40 16.28 20.00
C MET A 1 40.21 15.39 20.14
N PRO A 2 38.96 15.88 20.10
CA PRO A 2 37.80 15.00 20.06
C PRO A 2 37.76 14.34 18.68
N GLY A 3 37.78 13.01 18.66
CA GLY A 3 37.68 12.22 17.46
C GLY A 3 36.41 12.55 16.68
N THR A 4 36.55 12.95 15.44
CA THR A 4 35.45 13.08 14.49
C THR A 4 34.85 11.67 14.32
N GLN A 5 33.70 11.43 14.94
CA GLN A 5 32.88 10.27 14.59
C GLN A 5 32.57 10.43 13.09
N ALA A 6 33.08 9.50 12.28
CA ALA A 6 32.71 9.42 10.87
C ALA A 6 31.17 9.29 10.83
N ALA A 7 30.51 10.23 10.16
CA ALA A 7 29.08 10.17 9.95
C ALA A 7 28.77 8.83 9.27
N THR A 8 27.88 8.04 9.83
CA THR A 8 27.39 6.81 9.20
C THR A 8 26.88 7.20 7.81
N PRO A 9 27.33 6.55 6.72
CA PRO A 9 26.84 6.91 5.40
C PRO A 9 25.31 6.78 5.35
N THR A 10 24.64 7.75 4.75
CA THR A 10 23.19 7.74 4.58
C THR A 10 22.81 6.53 3.72
N PRO A 11 21.95 5.61 4.18
CA PRO A 11 21.57 4.46 3.39
C PRO A 11 20.76 4.87 2.15
N ARG A 12 20.81 4.06 1.10
CA ARG A 12 20.02 4.30 -0.10
C ARG A 12 18.51 4.14 0.18
N PHE A 13 18.14 3.08 0.93
CA PHE A 13 16.76 2.76 1.24
C PHE A 13 16.48 2.71 2.73
N SER A 14 15.33 3.29 3.14
CA SER A 14 14.71 3.01 4.43
C SER A 14 13.51 2.09 4.20
N VAL A 15 13.57 0.87 4.73
CA VAL A 15 12.45 -0.08 4.67
C VAL A 15 11.58 0.11 5.91
N VAL A 16 10.37 0.63 5.73
CA VAL A 16 9.41 0.90 6.81
C VAL A 16 8.38 -0.23 6.87
N ILE A 17 8.31 -0.92 8.01
CA ILE A 17 7.41 -2.05 8.24
C ILE A 17 6.46 -1.71 9.40
N PRO A 18 5.19 -1.31 9.12
CA PRO A 18 4.19 -1.18 10.15
C PRO A 18 3.70 -2.56 10.58
N THR A 19 3.47 -2.77 11.89
CA THR A 19 2.93 -4.03 12.41
C THR A 19 1.95 -3.81 13.55
N TYR A 20 1.02 -4.75 13.74
CA TYR A 20 0.09 -4.75 14.85
C TYR A 20 -0.28 -6.19 15.26
N ARG A 21 0.29 -6.68 16.37
CA ARG A 21 -0.02 -8.01 16.97
C ARG A 21 0.14 -9.20 16.03
N ARG A 22 1.16 -9.15 15.13
CA ARG A 22 1.41 -10.16 14.09
C ARG A 22 2.87 -10.59 14.06
N ALA A 23 3.43 -10.96 15.22
CA ALA A 23 4.86 -11.25 15.38
C ALA A 23 5.39 -12.31 14.39
N GLU A 24 4.62 -13.36 14.10
CA GLU A 24 5.02 -14.42 13.16
C GLU A 24 5.08 -13.93 11.70
N LEU A 25 4.13 -13.12 11.28
CA LEU A 25 4.11 -12.54 9.94
C LEU A 25 5.24 -11.51 9.79
N LEU A 26 5.41 -10.64 10.79
CA LEU A 26 6.53 -9.70 10.83
C LEU A 26 7.88 -10.41 10.70
N ALA A 27 8.08 -11.55 11.35
CA ALA A 27 9.32 -12.32 11.23
C ALA A 27 9.56 -12.82 9.80
N GLN A 28 8.50 -13.12 9.02
CA GLN A 28 8.61 -13.49 7.60
C GLN A 28 8.96 -12.27 6.75
N ALA A 29 8.30 -11.13 6.98
CA ALA A 29 8.59 -9.88 6.30
C ALA A 29 10.05 -9.44 6.53
N LEU A 30 10.52 -9.44 7.79
CA LEU A 30 11.90 -9.11 8.15
C LEU A 30 12.93 -10.01 7.45
N ARG A 31 12.70 -11.33 7.44
CA ARG A 31 13.59 -12.26 6.72
C ARG A 31 13.66 -11.92 5.23
N SER A 32 12.55 -11.60 4.58
CA SER A 32 12.53 -11.26 3.16
C SER A 32 13.30 -9.96 2.85
N VAL A 33 13.46 -9.06 3.83
CA VAL A 33 14.32 -7.89 3.70
C VAL A 33 15.80 -8.24 3.95
N ALA A 34 16.10 -9.11 4.92
CA ALA A 34 17.47 -9.57 5.14
C ALA A 34 18.04 -10.39 3.96
N GLU A 35 17.16 -11.05 3.20
CA GLU A 35 17.52 -11.84 2.01
C GLU A 35 17.68 -10.98 0.74
N GLN A 36 17.53 -9.65 0.83
CA GLN A 36 17.74 -8.77 -0.32
C GLN A 36 19.20 -8.80 -0.80
N THR A 37 19.39 -8.88 -2.11
CA THR A 37 20.72 -8.80 -2.74
C THR A 37 21.33 -7.40 -2.67
N TYR A 38 20.51 -6.39 -2.48
CA TYR A 38 20.91 -5.00 -2.25
C TYR A 38 20.99 -4.73 -0.74
N THR A 39 22.16 -4.34 -0.24
CA THR A 39 22.44 -4.28 1.21
C THR A 39 22.54 -2.86 1.80
N ASP A 40 22.59 -1.82 0.96
CA ASP A 40 22.64 -0.42 1.44
C ASP A 40 21.22 0.03 1.85
N LEU A 41 20.76 -0.49 2.99
CA LEU A 41 19.43 -0.24 3.54
C LEU A 41 19.44 -0.22 5.06
N GLU A 42 18.43 0.42 5.63
CA GLU A 42 18.03 0.31 7.03
C GLU A 42 16.61 -0.25 7.15
N ILE A 43 16.28 -0.86 8.27
CA ILE A 43 14.94 -1.40 8.56
C ILE A 43 14.35 -0.64 9.75
N ILE A 44 13.16 -0.11 9.58
CA ILE A 44 12.42 0.63 10.59
C ILE A 44 11.10 -0.09 10.84
N VAL A 45 10.99 -0.77 11.97
CA VAL A 45 9.73 -1.43 12.39
C VAL A 45 8.96 -0.49 13.29
N VAL A 46 7.70 -0.26 12.96
CA VAL A 46 6.79 0.56 13.76
C VAL A 46 5.62 -0.30 14.25
N ASP A 47 5.62 -0.55 15.56
CA ASP A 47 4.57 -1.32 16.24
C ASP A 47 3.40 -0.42 16.64
N ASP A 48 2.24 -0.67 16.04
CA ASP A 48 0.99 0.05 16.34
C ASP A 48 0.32 -0.44 17.63
N ASP A 49 0.86 -1.50 18.25
CA ASP A 49 0.47 -1.96 19.59
C ASP A 49 1.29 -1.25 20.67
N LYS A 50 0.64 -0.40 21.46
CA LYS A 50 1.28 0.30 22.58
C LYS A 50 1.90 -0.63 23.63
N ALA A 51 1.45 -1.90 23.69
CA ALA A 51 2.05 -2.91 24.54
C ALA A 51 3.41 -3.43 24.01
N GLY A 52 3.78 -3.09 22.79
CA GLY A 52 5.06 -3.46 22.20
C GLY A 52 5.15 -4.93 21.80
N SER A 53 4.07 -5.48 21.26
CA SER A 53 3.94 -6.91 20.93
C SER A 53 4.98 -7.44 19.93
N ALA A 54 5.59 -6.57 19.14
CA ALA A 54 6.61 -6.92 18.14
C ALA A 54 8.06 -6.76 18.65
N ARG A 55 8.29 -6.17 19.83
CA ARG A 55 9.62 -5.79 20.32
C ARG A 55 10.60 -6.97 20.38
N ASP A 56 10.16 -8.09 20.94
CA ASP A 56 11.04 -9.25 21.14
C ASP A 56 11.46 -9.88 19.80
N VAL A 57 10.54 -9.95 18.83
CA VAL A 57 10.82 -10.46 17.49
C VAL A 57 11.85 -9.56 16.78
N VAL A 58 11.68 -8.23 16.82
CA VAL A 58 12.60 -7.29 16.20
C VAL A 58 13.98 -7.34 16.86
N ASN A 59 14.04 -7.38 18.19
CA ASN A 59 15.31 -7.48 18.92
C ASN A 59 16.03 -8.81 18.65
N ALA A 60 15.30 -9.91 18.53
CA ALA A 60 15.90 -11.20 18.17
C ALA A 60 16.45 -11.18 16.74
N PHE A 61 15.69 -10.62 15.81
CA PHE A 61 16.11 -10.44 14.42
C PHE A 61 17.37 -9.55 14.29
N ALA A 62 17.41 -8.39 14.97
CA ALA A 62 18.55 -7.48 14.95
C ALA A 62 19.85 -8.15 15.46
N ARG A 63 19.75 -8.97 16.52
CA ARG A 63 20.92 -9.74 17.03
C ARG A 63 21.46 -10.75 16.04
N GLN A 64 20.61 -11.31 15.18
CA GLN A 64 21.01 -12.29 14.15
C GLN A 64 21.52 -11.65 12.86
N ASN A 65 21.18 -10.39 12.62
CA ASN A 65 21.47 -9.66 11.38
C ASN A 65 22.31 -8.39 11.66
N THR A 66 23.46 -8.56 12.31
CA THR A 66 24.32 -7.45 12.78
C THR A 66 24.90 -6.56 11.67
N GLY A 67 24.80 -6.98 10.41
CA GLY A 67 25.22 -6.18 9.23
C GLY A 67 24.16 -5.18 8.74
N THR A 68 22.93 -5.22 9.30
CA THR A 68 21.83 -4.34 8.91
C THR A 68 21.41 -3.48 10.08
N ASP A 69 21.21 -2.16 9.87
CA ASP A 69 20.65 -1.28 10.88
C ASP A 69 19.14 -1.55 11.02
N VAL A 70 18.75 -2.14 12.15
CA VAL A 70 17.36 -2.50 12.45
C VAL A 70 16.89 -1.73 13.67
N ARG A 71 15.91 -0.86 13.47
CA ARG A 71 15.35 -0.01 14.53
C ARG A 71 13.89 -0.33 14.79
N TYR A 72 13.51 -0.32 16.06
CA TYR A 72 12.15 -0.56 16.53
C TYR A 72 11.58 0.68 17.21
N TYR A 73 10.35 1.05 16.82
CA TYR A 73 9.60 2.15 17.42
C TYR A 73 8.17 1.71 17.74
N THR A 74 7.60 2.26 18.81
CA THR A 74 6.17 2.17 19.06
C THR A 74 5.48 3.36 18.39
N ASN A 75 4.35 3.13 17.73
CA ASN A 75 3.62 4.19 17.06
C ASN A 75 3.12 5.24 18.07
N HIS A 76 3.55 6.48 17.90
CA HIS A 76 3.13 7.63 18.71
C HIS A 76 2.05 8.49 18.01
N ARG A 77 1.75 8.20 16.75
CA ARG A 77 0.78 8.90 15.91
C ARG A 77 -0.62 8.25 16.00
N ALA A 78 -1.53 8.64 15.09
CA ALA A 78 -2.84 8.02 14.99
C ALA A 78 -2.74 6.50 14.77
N GLN A 79 -3.57 5.73 15.47
CA GLN A 79 -3.60 4.28 15.32
C GLN A 79 -4.01 3.88 13.89
N GLY A 80 -3.32 2.91 13.34
CA GLY A 80 -3.55 2.34 12.01
C GLY A 80 -2.35 2.48 11.08
N GLY A 81 -2.43 1.83 9.93
CA GLY A 81 -1.30 1.71 9.00
C GLY A 81 -0.75 3.05 8.48
N SER A 82 -1.59 4.09 8.33
CA SER A 82 -1.13 5.42 7.91
C SER A 82 -0.26 6.07 8.98
N GLY A 83 -0.72 6.09 10.24
CA GLY A 83 0.04 6.66 11.35
C GLY A 83 1.36 5.92 11.60
N ALA A 84 1.33 4.58 11.58
CA ALA A 84 2.54 3.79 11.76
C ALA A 84 3.56 4.02 10.63
N ARG A 85 3.12 4.13 9.36
CA ARG A 85 4.03 4.44 8.24
C ARG A 85 4.59 5.87 8.34
N ASN A 86 3.79 6.83 8.81
CA ASN A 86 4.26 8.20 9.03
C ASN A 86 5.29 8.26 10.17
N ALA A 87 5.05 7.55 11.27
CA ALA A 87 6.04 7.43 12.34
C ALA A 87 7.36 6.81 11.82
N GLY A 88 7.28 5.81 10.94
CA GLY A 88 8.46 5.26 10.28
C GLY A 88 9.16 6.24 9.34
N LEU A 89 8.42 7.03 8.58
CA LEU A 89 8.95 8.07 7.70
C LEU A 89 9.73 9.15 8.47
N GLU A 90 9.30 9.50 9.68
CA GLU A 90 10.02 10.46 10.55
C GLU A 90 11.42 9.97 10.93
N HIS A 91 11.61 8.67 11.05
CA HIS A 91 12.88 8.05 11.43
C HIS A 91 13.72 7.59 10.23
N ALA A 92 13.17 7.67 9.01
CA ALA A 92 13.86 7.27 7.80
C ALA A 92 15.02 8.21 7.46
N ALA A 93 16.22 7.64 7.22
CA ALA A 93 17.41 8.37 6.81
C ALA A 93 17.73 8.14 5.32
N GLY A 94 17.24 7.07 4.71
CA GLY A 94 17.50 6.71 3.31
C GLY A 94 17.01 7.77 2.32
N GLU A 95 17.61 7.81 1.15
CA GLU A 95 17.20 8.69 0.06
C GLU A 95 15.78 8.31 -0.43
N TRP A 96 15.49 7.02 -0.42
CA TRP A 96 14.22 6.45 -0.82
C TRP A 96 13.59 5.66 0.33
N VAL A 97 12.27 5.77 0.47
CA VAL A 97 11.49 5.00 1.45
C VAL A 97 10.73 3.89 0.73
N ALA A 98 10.98 2.67 1.17
CA ALA A 98 10.28 1.46 0.73
C ALA A 98 9.33 1.00 1.84
N TYR A 99 8.07 0.79 1.52
CA TYR A 99 7.11 0.26 2.49
C TYR A 99 6.92 -1.23 2.29
N LEU A 100 6.82 -1.97 3.41
CA LEU A 100 6.49 -3.40 3.40
C LEU A 100 5.46 -3.67 4.49
N ASP A 101 4.29 -4.18 4.14
CA ASP A 101 3.29 -4.62 5.11
C ASP A 101 3.77 -5.92 5.80
N ASP A 102 3.47 -6.07 7.08
CA ASP A 102 3.96 -7.18 7.90
C ASP A 102 3.45 -8.58 7.47
N ASP A 103 2.43 -8.61 6.60
CA ASP A 103 1.86 -9.84 6.05
C ASP A 103 2.33 -10.19 4.62
N ASP A 104 3.18 -9.34 4.02
CA ASP A 104 3.74 -9.55 2.68
C ASP A 104 5.22 -9.96 2.75
N THR A 105 5.78 -10.40 1.63
CA THR A 105 7.22 -10.67 1.48
C THR A 105 7.75 -10.19 0.14
N TRP A 106 9.04 -9.86 0.11
CA TRP A 106 9.76 -9.48 -1.11
C TRP A 106 10.57 -10.65 -1.66
N LEU A 107 10.80 -10.67 -2.97
CA LEU A 107 11.80 -11.52 -3.58
C LEU A 107 13.19 -10.88 -3.44
N PRO A 108 14.28 -11.67 -3.41
CA PRO A 108 15.62 -11.19 -3.08
C PRO A 108 16.11 -10.03 -3.97
N GLU A 109 15.69 -9.97 -5.21
CA GLU A 109 16.18 -8.98 -6.18
C GLU A 109 15.41 -7.66 -6.19
N LYS A 110 14.37 -7.50 -5.34
CA LYS A 110 13.47 -6.34 -5.44
C LYS A 110 14.21 -5.00 -5.32
N LEU A 111 14.98 -4.79 -4.27
CA LEU A 111 15.66 -3.52 -4.08
C LEU A 111 16.80 -3.32 -5.06
N GLN A 112 17.47 -4.39 -5.51
CA GLN A 112 18.48 -4.34 -6.54
C GLN A 112 17.88 -3.84 -7.86
N ARG A 113 16.77 -4.44 -8.34
CA ARG A 113 16.11 -4.02 -9.59
C ARG A 113 15.60 -2.58 -9.53
N ILE A 114 15.05 -2.18 -8.39
CA ILE A 114 14.61 -0.79 -8.17
C ILE A 114 15.80 0.17 -8.17
N SER A 115 16.91 -0.18 -7.51
CA SER A 115 18.12 0.63 -7.49
C SER A 115 18.72 0.82 -8.89
N GLU A 116 18.77 -0.25 -9.70
CA GLU A 116 19.21 -0.21 -11.09
C GLU A 116 18.35 0.73 -11.94
N LEU A 117 17.01 0.64 -11.81
CA LEU A 117 16.08 1.51 -12.52
C LEU A 117 16.30 2.99 -12.13
N ILE A 118 16.40 3.28 -10.83
CA ILE A 118 16.65 4.65 -10.34
C ILE A 118 17.99 5.17 -10.87
N ALA A 119 19.04 4.35 -10.86
CA ALA A 119 20.38 4.76 -11.28
C ALA A 119 20.48 5.01 -12.79
N THR A 120 19.66 4.33 -13.58
CA THR A 120 19.64 4.47 -15.06
C THR A 120 18.58 5.45 -15.56
N SER A 121 17.70 5.94 -14.67
CA SER A 121 16.67 6.90 -15.03
C SER A 121 17.30 8.25 -15.40
N THR A 122 16.87 8.79 -16.51
CA THR A 122 17.20 10.16 -16.97
C THR A 122 16.09 11.16 -16.62
N ASP A 123 15.04 10.72 -15.94
CA ASP A 123 13.92 11.56 -15.55
C ASP A 123 14.21 12.28 -14.22
N PRO A 124 14.45 13.60 -14.22
CA PRO A 124 14.73 14.35 -13.00
C PRO A 124 13.53 14.45 -12.05
N ASP A 125 12.32 14.24 -12.56
CA ASP A 125 11.08 14.30 -11.80
C ASP A 125 10.68 12.94 -11.23
N LEU A 126 11.51 11.89 -11.36
CA LEU A 126 11.20 10.55 -10.84
C LEU A 126 10.96 10.60 -9.34
N ALA A 127 9.72 10.31 -8.92
CA ALA A 127 9.28 10.45 -7.54
C ALA A 127 8.89 9.12 -6.89
N LEU A 128 8.44 8.15 -7.68
CA LEU A 128 8.02 6.84 -7.19
C LEU A 128 8.37 5.75 -8.20
N VAL A 129 8.94 4.67 -7.68
CA VAL A 129 9.18 3.42 -8.42
C VAL A 129 8.39 2.30 -7.76
N TYR A 130 7.80 1.41 -8.56
CA TYR A 130 7.10 0.25 -8.04
C TYR A 130 7.42 -1.00 -8.86
N SER A 131 7.15 -2.17 -8.29
CA SER A 131 7.30 -3.43 -9.01
C SER A 131 5.95 -4.09 -9.25
N SER A 132 5.90 -5.03 -10.20
CA SER A 132 4.82 -5.99 -10.25
C SER A 132 4.76 -6.80 -8.95
N HIS A 133 3.64 -7.50 -8.75
CA HIS A 133 3.43 -8.35 -7.58
C HIS A 133 2.60 -9.58 -7.94
N ALA A 134 2.76 -10.61 -7.12
CA ALA A 134 1.94 -11.80 -7.19
C ALA A 134 1.08 -11.93 -5.93
N LYS A 135 -0.20 -12.23 -6.09
CA LYS A 135 -1.02 -12.76 -5.00
C LYS A 135 -0.57 -14.17 -4.73
N TYR A 136 -0.16 -14.45 -3.50
CA TYR A 136 0.49 -15.69 -3.12
C TYR A 136 -0.27 -16.38 -1.98
N ASP A 137 -0.52 -17.67 -2.16
CA ASP A 137 -1.04 -18.54 -1.12
C ASP A 137 0.14 -19.16 -0.36
N PHE A 138 0.36 -18.72 0.87
CA PHE A 138 1.46 -19.19 1.70
C PHE A 138 1.20 -20.56 2.34
N GLU A 139 -0.04 -21.03 2.38
CA GLU A 139 -0.39 -22.38 2.84
C GLU A 139 -0.11 -23.42 1.73
N GLU A 140 -0.54 -23.10 0.48
CA GLU A 140 -0.35 -23.98 -0.67
C GLU A 140 0.94 -23.69 -1.48
N GLN A 141 1.75 -22.72 -1.02
CA GLN A 141 3.04 -22.34 -1.65
C GLN A 141 2.92 -22.06 -3.15
N ARG A 142 1.85 -21.39 -3.59
CA ARG A 142 1.61 -21.13 -5.02
C ARG A 142 1.18 -19.71 -5.34
N VAL A 143 1.52 -19.26 -6.54
CA VAL A 143 1.03 -18.01 -7.12
C VAL A 143 -0.42 -18.20 -7.56
N LEU A 144 -1.31 -17.29 -7.15
CA LEU A 144 -2.72 -17.27 -7.56
C LEU A 144 -2.96 -16.34 -8.74
N GLU A 145 -2.29 -15.20 -8.75
CA GLU A 145 -2.45 -14.17 -9.79
C GLU A 145 -1.21 -13.29 -9.80
N THR A 146 -0.75 -12.90 -10.98
CA THR A 146 0.34 -11.92 -11.15
C THR A 146 -0.21 -10.66 -11.81
N THR A 147 0.12 -9.51 -11.25
CA THR A 147 -0.26 -8.20 -11.79
C THR A 147 0.79 -7.74 -12.78
N ARG A 148 0.37 -7.04 -13.84
CA ARG A 148 1.28 -6.36 -14.76
C ARG A 148 1.21 -4.84 -14.51
N PRO A 149 2.34 -4.16 -14.24
CA PRO A 149 2.35 -2.71 -14.06
C PRO A 149 2.07 -2.01 -15.41
N GLN A 150 1.42 -0.84 -15.35
CA GLN A 150 0.98 -0.14 -16.57
C GLN A 150 1.11 1.39 -16.48
N ALA A 151 1.57 1.91 -15.36
CA ALA A 151 1.55 3.35 -15.11
C ALA A 151 2.98 3.90 -15.00
N ARG A 152 3.46 4.52 -16.07
CA ARG A 152 4.80 5.17 -16.19
C ARG A 152 4.64 6.63 -16.59
N GLY A 153 5.58 7.49 -16.15
CA GLY A 153 5.61 8.92 -16.42
C GLY A 153 4.59 9.70 -15.60
N ARG A 154 3.93 10.67 -16.19
CA ARG A 154 2.86 11.47 -15.54
C ARG A 154 1.57 10.64 -15.47
N VAL A 155 1.21 10.19 -14.27
CA VAL A 155 0.14 9.19 -14.06
C VAL A 155 -1.06 9.73 -13.30
N LEU A 156 -1.16 11.04 -13.06
CA LEU A 156 -2.19 11.66 -12.22
C LEU A 156 -3.61 11.20 -12.59
N ASP A 157 -3.98 11.29 -13.87
CA ASP A 157 -5.30 10.87 -14.33
C ASP A 157 -5.58 9.38 -14.11
N LYS A 158 -4.54 8.53 -14.25
CA LYS A 158 -4.67 7.09 -14.04
C LYS A 158 -4.92 6.79 -12.56
N VAL A 159 -4.16 7.39 -11.65
CA VAL A 159 -4.32 7.15 -10.20
C VAL A 159 -5.61 7.80 -9.65
N LEU A 160 -6.08 8.92 -10.19
CA LEU A 160 -7.40 9.46 -9.87
C LEU A 160 -8.52 8.50 -10.31
N TYR A 161 -8.34 7.85 -11.46
CA TYR A 161 -9.30 6.92 -12.01
C TYR A 161 -9.38 5.63 -11.19
N GLU A 162 -8.23 4.98 -10.92
CA GLU A 162 -8.14 3.75 -10.13
C GLU A 162 -6.74 3.55 -9.53
N ASN A 163 -6.64 2.70 -8.49
CA ASN A 163 -5.33 2.28 -8.02
C ASN A 163 -4.70 1.31 -9.04
N CYS A 164 -3.90 1.85 -9.93
CA CYS A 164 -3.16 1.10 -10.95
C CYS A 164 -1.73 0.72 -10.53
N ILE A 165 -1.34 1.06 -9.31
CA ILE A 165 0.01 0.81 -8.75
C ILE A 165 0.00 -0.47 -7.90
N GLY A 166 -0.89 -0.53 -6.91
CA GLY A 166 -0.98 -1.62 -5.94
C GLY A 166 -0.99 -1.13 -4.51
N GLY A 167 -0.74 -2.03 -3.55
CA GLY A 167 -0.60 -1.72 -2.13
C GLY A 167 0.76 -1.11 -1.80
N MET A 168 0.96 -0.72 -0.53
CA MET A 168 2.19 -0.06 -0.11
C MET A 168 3.44 -0.95 -0.26
N SER A 169 3.32 -2.28 -0.15
CA SER A 169 4.46 -3.20 -0.24
C SER A 169 5.17 -3.21 -1.60
N VAL A 170 4.54 -2.66 -2.64
CA VAL A 170 5.14 -2.65 -3.99
C VAL A 170 5.94 -1.38 -4.28
N VAL A 171 5.76 -0.30 -3.49
CA VAL A 171 6.29 1.03 -3.82
C VAL A 171 7.55 1.40 -3.06
N VAL A 172 8.36 2.20 -3.73
CA VAL A 172 9.52 2.91 -3.21
C VAL A 172 9.41 4.36 -3.69
N ALA A 173 9.44 5.33 -2.79
CA ALA A 173 9.25 6.74 -3.12
C ALA A 173 10.32 7.62 -2.50
N ARG A 174 10.60 8.76 -3.11
CA ARG A 174 11.58 9.74 -2.61
C ARG A 174 11.18 10.24 -1.22
N ARG A 175 12.10 10.09 -0.27
CA ARG A 175 11.86 10.48 1.13
C ARG A 175 11.58 11.97 1.28
N ASP A 176 12.37 12.83 0.64
CA ASP A 176 12.20 14.28 0.70
C ASP A 176 10.80 14.72 0.26
N LEU A 177 10.30 14.16 -0.84
CA LEU A 177 8.97 14.43 -1.33
C LEU A 177 7.89 13.90 -0.37
N LEU A 178 8.04 12.68 0.17
CA LEU A 178 7.11 12.14 1.15
C LEU A 178 7.02 13.03 2.40
N GLN A 179 8.16 13.55 2.88
CA GLN A 179 8.23 14.47 4.02
C GLN A 179 7.58 15.82 3.70
N GLU A 180 7.85 16.40 2.52
CA GLU A 180 7.21 17.64 2.05
C GLU A 180 5.69 17.50 1.97
N LEU A 181 5.20 16.36 1.51
CA LEU A 181 3.77 16.04 1.43
C LEU A 181 3.15 15.71 2.80
N GLY A 182 3.94 15.60 3.87
CA GLY A 182 3.48 15.24 5.21
C GLY A 182 3.12 13.76 5.36
N GLY A 183 3.67 12.87 4.53
CA GLY A 183 3.41 11.43 4.57
C GLY A 183 2.00 11.06 4.10
N LEU A 184 1.45 9.98 4.66
CA LEU A 184 0.09 9.50 4.39
C LEU A 184 -0.94 10.37 5.13
N ASP A 185 -2.10 10.60 4.53
CA ASP A 185 -3.22 11.28 5.20
C ASP A 185 -3.91 10.30 6.18
N GLU A 186 -3.68 10.49 7.48
CA GLU A 186 -4.14 9.58 8.54
C GLU A 186 -5.68 9.52 8.71
N ARG A 187 -6.41 10.44 8.08
CA ARG A 187 -7.88 10.38 8.03
C ARG A 187 -8.38 9.21 7.18
N PHE A 188 -7.54 8.71 6.26
CA PHE A 188 -7.89 7.58 5.39
C PHE A 188 -7.61 6.26 6.10
N GLN A 189 -8.67 5.57 6.50
CA GLN A 189 -8.60 4.17 6.98
C GLN A 189 -8.68 3.15 5.84
N SER A 190 -8.92 3.61 4.62
CA SER A 190 -8.89 2.85 3.36
C SER A 190 -8.62 3.81 2.21
N LEU A 191 -8.03 3.36 1.10
CA LEU A 191 -7.56 4.15 -0.03
C LEU A 191 -6.40 5.11 0.33
N GLN A 192 -5.72 4.90 1.44
CA GLN A 192 -4.57 5.71 1.86
C GLN A 192 -3.40 5.65 0.87
N ASP A 193 -3.20 4.49 0.25
CA ASP A 193 -2.25 4.26 -0.82
C ASP A 193 -2.58 5.10 -2.06
N MET A 194 -3.80 4.97 -2.56
CA MET A 194 -4.26 5.72 -3.73
C MET A 194 -4.23 7.24 -3.48
N GLU A 195 -4.57 7.67 -2.27
CA GLU A 195 -4.53 9.08 -1.87
C GLU A 195 -3.10 9.63 -1.91
N LEU A 196 -2.14 8.89 -1.34
CA LEU A 196 -0.73 9.27 -1.40
C LEU A 196 -0.23 9.33 -2.85
N TYR A 197 -0.59 8.34 -3.67
CA TYR A 197 -0.16 8.29 -5.08
C TYR A 197 -0.67 9.48 -5.89
N VAL A 198 -1.88 10.00 -5.60
CA VAL A 198 -2.37 11.24 -6.23
C VAL A 198 -1.44 12.40 -5.89
N ARG A 199 -1.12 12.62 -4.60
CA ARG A 199 -0.24 13.75 -4.19
C ARG A 199 1.18 13.62 -4.76
N VAL A 200 1.73 12.41 -4.80
CA VAL A 200 3.04 12.18 -5.42
C VAL A 200 2.98 12.42 -6.93
N ALA A 201 1.91 11.98 -7.62
CA ALA A 201 1.72 12.17 -9.06
C ALA A 201 1.47 13.63 -9.47
N GLU A 202 1.00 14.49 -8.56
CA GLU A 202 0.93 15.94 -8.77
C GLU A 202 2.32 16.60 -8.83
N ARG A 203 3.34 15.98 -8.25
CA ARG A 203 4.67 16.55 -8.06
C ARG A 203 5.75 15.87 -8.90
N GLY A 204 5.57 14.63 -9.31
CA GLY A 204 6.59 13.88 -10.03
C GLY A 204 6.04 12.80 -10.95
N THR A 205 6.95 12.02 -11.45
CA THR A 205 6.69 10.90 -12.36
C THR A 205 6.89 9.55 -11.66
N PHE A 206 6.29 8.53 -12.24
CA PHE A 206 6.38 7.15 -11.76
C PHE A 206 7.10 6.28 -12.78
N ASP A 207 7.82 5.28 -12.30
CA ASP A 207 8.35 4.21 -13.14
C ASP A 207 8.16 2.85 -12.48
N PHE A 208 8.42 1.76 -13.19
CA PHE A 208 8.19 0.43 -12.66
C PHE A 208 9.15 -0.63 -13.18
N VAL A 209 9.34 -1.64 -12.35
CA VAL A 209 9.99 -2.91 -12.67
C VAL A 209 8.90 -3.95 -13.01
N GLU A 210 9.03 -4.64 -14.15
CA GLU A 210 8.00 -5.55 -14.67
C GLU A 210 7.92 -6.86 -13.86
N GLU A 211 9.02 -7.28 -13.25
CA GLU A 211 9.11 -8.52 -12.50
C GLU A 211 8.21 -8.50 -11.25
N PRO A 212 7.53 -9.61 -10.92
CA PRO A 212 6.68 -9.73 -9.75
C PRO A 212 7.50 -9.96 -8.47
N LEU A 213 8.10 -8.91 -7.97
CA LEU A 213 9.08 -8.93 -6.87
C LEU A 213 8.45 -8.84 -5.47
N VAL A 214 7.13 -8.86 -5.38
CA VAL A 214 6.37 -8.84 -4.12
C VAL A 214 5.36 -9.98 -4.11
N ARG A 215 5.34 -10.75 -3.02
CA ARG A 215 4.30 -11.73 -2.74
C ARG A 215 3.30 -11.13 -1.76
N LEU A 216 2.13 -10.77 -2.26
CA LEU A 216 1.03 -10.30 -1.43
C LEU A 216 0.28 -11.50 -0.86
N ARG A 217 0.22 -11.60 0.45
CA ARG A 217 -0.50 -12.69 1.12
C ARG A 217 -1.99 -12.61 0.86
N VAL A 218 -2.57 -13.68 0.33
CA VAL A 218 -4.01 -13.84 0.22
C VAL A 218 -4.50 -14.64 1.42
N SER A 219 -4.80 -13.97 2.53
CA SER A 219 -5.42 -14.63 3.68
C SER A 219 -6.89 -14.31 3.77
N SER A 220 -7.67 -15.29 4.23
CA SER A 220 -9.10 -15.14 4.44
C SER A 220 -9.45 -14.57 5.82
N ARG A 221 -8.48 -14.39 6.73
CA ARG A 221 -8.77 -14.24 8.16
C ARG A 221 -8.66 -12.81 8.71
N ASP A 222 -7.68 -11.96 8.28
CA ASP A 222 -7.37 -10.75 9.06
C ASP A 222 -7.04 -9.48 8.26
N ARG A 223 -7.57 -9.31 7.05
CA ARG A 223 -7.33 -8.06 6.31
C ARG A 223 -8.22 -6.92 6.82
N ILE A 224 -7.61 -5.86 7.36
CA ILE A 224 -8.23 -4.54 7.62
C ILE A 224 -8.97 -4.02 6.38
N THR A 225 -8.51 -4.40 5.20
CA THR A 225 -9.06 -4.05 3.87
C THR A 225 -10.48 -4.58 3.61
N TYR A 226 -11.07 -5.42 4.47
CA TYR A 226 -12.39 -6.02 4.23
C TYR A 226 -13.56 -5.31 4.93
N ASP A 227 -13.34 -4.19 5.62
CA ASP A 227 -14.45 -3.43 6.17
C ASP A 227 -15.09 -2.55 5.08
N PRO A 228 -16.30 -2.88 4.61
CA PRO A 228 -16.97 -2.10 3.56
C PRO A 228 -17.29 -0.67 3.99
N ARG A 229 -17.51 -0.43 5.30
CA ARG A 229 -17.81 0.90 5.82
C ARG A 229 -16.57 1.80 5.75
N LYS A 230 -15.41 1.27 6.09
CA LYS A 230 -14.14 2.00 5.94
C LYS A 230 -13.84 2.32 4.48
N LYS A 231 -14.13 1.39 3.56
CA LYS A 231 -13.98 1.64 2.11
C LYS A 231 -14.92 2.73 1.61
N LEU A 232 -16.17 2.72 2.07
CA LEU A 232 -17.13 3.77 1.73
C LEU A 232 -16.70 5.13 2.26
N GLN A 233 -16.27 5.19 3.52
CA GLN A 233 -15.74 6.43 4.10
C GLN A 233 -14.52 6.95 3.35
N GLY A 234 -13.57 6.07 3.01
CA GLY A 234 -12.40 6.43 2.21
C GLY A 234 -12.78 6.96 0.83
N ALA A 235 -13.75 6.33 0.15
CA ALA A 235 -14.21 6.79 -1.16
C ALA A 235 -14.90 8.16 -1.10
N LYS A 236 -15.71 8.41 -0.09
CA LYS A 236 -16.36 9.70 0.13
C LYS A 236 -15.34 10.80 0.44
N LEU A 237 -14.39 10.49 1.32
CA LEU A 237 -13.31 11.43 1.66
C LEU A 237 -12.44 11.74 0.44
N PHE A 238 -12.11 10.73 -0.37
CA PHE A 238 -11.34 10.88 -1.62
C PHE A 238 -12.10 11.77 -2.62
N ALA A 239 -13.39 11.50 -2.85
CA ALA A 239 -14.21 12.29 -3.75
C ALA A 239 -14.34 13.75 -3.30
N SER A 240 -14.46 13.99 -2.00
CA SER A 240 -14.50 15.34 -1.42
C SER A 240 -13.16 16.06 -1.56
N LYS A 241 -12.05 15.42 -1.16
CA LYS A 241 -10.69 15.99 -1.20
C LYS A 241 -10.28 16.40 -2.61
N TYR A 242 -10.56 15.55 -3.59
CA TYR A 242 -10.18 15.77 -4.99
C TYR A 242 -11.31 16.26 -5.88
N SER A 243 -12.36 16.85 -5.29
CA SER A 243 -13.56 17.29 -6.02
C SER A 243 -13.26 18.19 -7.22
N ARG A 244 -12.28 19.11 -7.10
CA ARG A 244 -11.86 20.01 -8.18
C ARG A 244 -11.18 19.25 -9.34
N LEU A 245 -10.25 18.34 -9.04
CA LEU A 245 -9.57 17.52 -10.04
C LEU A 245 -10.56 16.57 -10.75
N LEU A 246 -11.45 15.96 -9.97
CA LEU A 246 -12.48 15.06 -10.51
C LEU A 246 -13.49 15.81 -11.40
N ALA A 247 -13.83 17.06 -11.07
CA ALA A 247 -14.73 17.88 -11.87
C ALA A 247 -14.15 18.26 -13.24
N GLY A 248 -12.83 18.28 -13.39
CA GLY A 248 -12.15 18.59 -14.65
C GLY A 248 -12.36 17.55 -15.76
N SER A 249 -12.87 16.35 -15.41
CA SER A 249 -13.12 15.26 -16.37
C SER A 249 -14.39 14.50 -16.03
N ALA A 250 -15.34 14.43 -16.99
CA ALA A 250 -16.56 13.62 -16.84
C ALA A 250 -16.21 12.15 -16.50
N ARG A 251 -15.19 11.59 -17.15
CA ARG A 251 -14.70 10.24 -16.92
C ARG A 251 -14.26 10.04 -15.47
N LEU A 252 -13.46 10.93 -14.89
CA LEU A 252 -12.99 10.85 -13.50
C LEU A 252 -14.13 11.04 -12.51
N LYS A 253 -15.02 12.03 -12.76
CA LYS A 253 -16.19 12.28 -11.92
C LYS A 253 -17.09 11.04 -11.82
N HIS A 254 -17.43 10.44 -12.95
CA HIS A 254 -18.30 9.27 -12.99
C HIS A 254 -17.62 8.03 -12.38
N ARG A 255 -16.30 7.88 -12.55
CA ARG A 255 -15.55 6.79 -11.93
C ARG A 255 -15.53 6.89 -10.40
N ALA A 256 -15.37 8.11 -9.86
CA ALA A 256 -15.43 8.34 -8.43
C ALA A 256 -16.83 8.02 -7.86
N ALA A 257 -17.90 8.42 -8.57
CA ALA A 257 -19.27 8.07 -8.21
C ALA A 257 -19.50 6.55 -8.23
N SER A 258 -19.01 5.84 -9.26
CA SER A 258 -19.12 4.39 -9.36
C SER A 258 -18.36 3.66 -8.25
N ARG A 259 -17.20 4.18 -7.85
CA ARG A 259 -16.45 3.67 -6.69
C ARG A 259 -17.27 3.82 -5.41
N THR A 260 -17.84 5.00 -5.18
CA THR A 260 -18.68 5.27 -4.01
C THR A 260 -19.93 4.38 -4.02
N PHE A 261 -20.60 4.25 -5.16
CA PHE A 261 -21.75 3.37 -5.35
C PHE A 261 -21.44 1.91 -4.97
N VAL A 262 -20.37 1.37 -5.53
CA VAL A 262 -19.95 -0.03 -5.27
C VAL A 262 -19.67 -0.25 -3.78
N PHE A 263 -19.00 0.69 -3.11
CA PHE A 263 -18.70 0.55 -1.69
C PHE A 263 -19.91 0.79 -0.80
N ALA A 264 -20.84 1.65 -1.21
CA ALA A 264 -22.12 1.83 -0.54
C ALA A 264 -22.98 0.55 -0.59
N MET A 265 -23.05 -0.10 -1.76
CA MET A 265 -23.69 -1.41 -1.90
C MET A 265 -23.05 -2.48 -1.01
N ALA A 266 -21.73 -2.49 -0.90
CA ALA A 266 -21.01 -3.40 -0.01
C ALA A 266 -21.29 -3.15 1.47
N ALA A 267 -21.45 -1.88 1.87
CA ALA A 267 -21.73 -1.45 3.23
C ALA A 267 -23.22 -1.54 3.61
N ASN A 268 -24.10 -1.91 2.69
CA ASN A 268 -25.57 -1.85 2.80
C ASN A 268 -26.09 -0.42 3.06
N ASP A 269 -25.39 0.60 2.60
CA ASP A 269 -25.82 2.00 2.64
C ASP A 269 -26.58 2.33 1.35
N LEU A 270 -27.90 2.00 1.36
CA LEU A 270 -28.76 2.20 0.19
C LEU A 270 -28.97 3.68 -0.12
N VAL A 271 -28.94 4.55 0.89
CA VAL A 271 -29.08 6.00 0.69
C VAL A 271 -27.90 6.55 -0.11
N GLU A 272 -26.69 6.18 0.27
CA GLU A 272 -25.51 6.61 -0.45
C GLU A 272 -25.39 5.94 -1.83
N ALA A 273 -25.83 4.68 -1.96
CA ALA A 273 -25.89 3.99 -3.24
C ALA A 273 -26.85 4.69 -4.22
N THR A 274 -28.08 5.03 -3.79
CA THR A 274 -29.07 5.71 -4.64
C THR A 274 -28.59 7.10 -5.09
N LYS A 275 -27.92 7.86 -4.24
CA LYS A 275 -27.33 9.17 -4.61
C LYS A 275 -26.30 9.05 -5.75
N ASN A 276 -25.53 7.97 -5.76
CA ASN A 276 -24.45 7.78 -6.74
C ASN A 276 -24.88 6.99 -7.98
N LEU A 277 -26.07 6.35 -7.97
CA LEU A 277 -26.55 5.53 -9.07
C LEU A 277 -26.70 6.30 -10.41
N PRO A 278 -27.31 7.50 -10.47
CA PRO A 278 -27.44 8.23 -11.73
C PRO A 278 -26.09 8.55 -12.36
N TRP A 279 -25.13 8.97 -11.56
CA TRP A 279 -23.76 9.26 -12.01
C TRP A 279 -23.00 8.02 -12.46
N THR A 280 -23.27 6.87 -11.81
CA THR A 280 -22.72 5.56 -12.20
C THR A 280 -23.26 5.11 -13.55
N LEU A 281 -24.56 5.26 -13.79
CA LEU A 281 -25.20 4.94 -15.07
C LEU A 281 -24.71 5.87 -16.19
N ALA A 282 -24.66 7.17 -15.95
CA ALA A 282 -24.11 8.13 -16.91
C ALA A 282 -22.65 7.80 -17.23
N GLY A 283 -21.90 7.31 -16.26
CA GLY A 283 -20.50 6.90 -16.42
C GLY A 283 -20.31 5.74 -17.39
N VAL A 284 -21.29 4.86 -17.54
CA VAL A 284 -21.25 3.77 -18.53
C VAL A 284 -21.31 4.30 -19.97
N VAL A 285 -22.04 5.41 -20.18
CA VAL A 285 -22.12 6.07 -21.48
C VAL A 285 -20.82 6.81 -21.81
N VAL A 286 -20.24 7.49 -20.82
CA VAL A 286 -18.99 8.27 -20.97
C VAL A 286 -17.77 7.35 -21.13
N ASP A 287 -17.75 6.24 -20.39
CA ASP A 287 -16.66 5.27 -20.39
C ASP A 287 -17.21 3.86 -20.16
N PRO A 288 -17.41 3.06 -21.23
CA PRO A 288 -17.94 1.70 -21.13
C PRO A 288 -17.14 0.77 -20.20
N SER A 289 -15.84 1.03 -19.97
CA SER A 289 -15.02 0.26 -19.03
C SER A 289 -15.53 0.37 -17.59
N ASN A 290 -16.30 1.42 -17.28
CA ASN A 290 -16.93 1.65 -15.98
C ASN A 290 -17.96 0.55 -15.66
N LEU A 291 -18.70 0.06 -16.66
CA LEU A 291 -19.60 -1.09 -16.50
C LEU A 291 -18.85 -2.33 -16.01
N GLY A 292 -17.73 -2.65 -16.68
CA GLY A 292 -16.88 -3.78 -16.27
C GLY A 292 -16.30 -3.63 -14.85
N TYR A 293 -15.95 -2.41 -14.46
CA TYR A 293 -15.53 -2.12 -13.09
C TYR A 293 -16.63 -2.42 -12.07
N VAL A 294 -17.84 -1.91 -12.29
CA VAL A 294 -18.99 -2.09 -11.39
C VAL A 294 -19.29 -3.59 -11.25
N PHE A 295 -19.44 -4.29 -12.37
CA PHE A 295 -19.74 -5.73 -12.36
C PHE A 295 -18.66 -6.56 -11.65
N ARG A 296 -17.38 -6.38 -11.99
CA ARG A 296 -16.29 -7.11 -11.33
C ARG A 296 -16.21 -6.82 -9.84
N SER A 297 -16.50 -5.58 -9.44
CA SER A 297 -16.44 -5.18 -8.04
C SER A 297 -17.60 -5.76 -7.24
N LEU A 298 -18.83 -5.72 -7.77
CA LEU A 298 -20.00 -6.33 -7.14
C LEU A 298 -19.87 -7.87 -7.07
N ALA A 299 -19.40 -8.50 -8.14
CA ALA A 299 -19.19 -9.96 -8.17
C ALA A 299 -18.13 -10.39 -7.12
N ARG A 300 -17.05 -9.65 -6.96
CA ARG A 300 -16.06 -9.91 -5.89
C ARG A 300 -16.66 -9.80 -4.49
N GLN A 301 -17.53 -8.82 -4.28
CA GLN A 301 -18.21 -8.64 -2.99
C GLN A 301 -19.17 -9.77 -2.69
N LEU A 302 -19.96 -10.21 -3.67
CA LEU A 302 -20.88 -11.34 -3.53
C LEU A 302 -20.13 -12.63 -3.18
N ARG A 303 -19.04 -12.94 -3.89
CA ARG A 303 -18.18 -14.09 -3.58
C ARG A 303 -17.59 -14.02 -2.17
N ALA A 304 -17.14 -12.85 -1.73
CA ALA A 304 -16.61 -12.67 -0.37
C ALA A 304 -17.69 -12.86 0.71
N ARG A 305 -18.94 -12.45 0.45
CA ARG A 305 -20.08 -12.69 1.35
C ARG A 305 -20.42 -14.18 1.43
N SER A 306 -20.54 -14.86 0.29
CA SER A 306 -20.83 -16.31 0.22
C SER A 306 -19.78 -17.14 0.96
N ALA A 307 -18.49 -16.83 0.77
CA ALA A 307 -17.40 -17.51 1.46
C ALA A 307 -17.45 -17.33 3.00
N ARG A 308 -17.90 -16.17 3.49
CA ARG A 308 -18.10 -15.93 4.93
C ARG A 308 -19.27 -16.74 5.49
N THR A 309 -20.41 -16.77 4.81
CA THR A 309 -21.60 -17.54 5.22
C THR A 309 -21.29 -19.03 5.32
N VAL A 310 -20.61 -19.60 4.34
CA VAL A 310 -20.20 -21.03 4.36
C VAL A 310 -19.26 -21.33 5.52
N LYS A 311 -18.33 -20.42 5.86
CA LYS A 311 -17.42 -20.60 7.00
C LYS A 311 -18.15 -20.51 8.35
N THR A 312 -19.08 -19.58 8.51
CA THR A 312 -19.88 -19.44 9.73
C THR A 312 -20.72 -20.69 9.96
N VAL A 313 -21.36 -21.22 8.91
CA VAL A 313 -22.12 -22.48 9.00
C VAL A 313 -21.24 -23.66 9.38
N ARG A 314 -20.02 -23.80 8.77
CA ARG A 314 -19.08 -24.89 9.13
C ARG A 314 -18.50 -24.77 10.54
N ALA A 315 -18.39 -23.55 11.08
CA ALA A 315 -17.93 -23.34 12.47
C ALA A 315 -19.04 -23.61 13.51
N ALA A 316 -20.29 -23.45 13.13
CA ALA A 316 -21.46 -23.74 13.99
C ALA A 316 -21.85 -25.22 13.99
N THR A 317 -21.32 -26.02 13.03
CA THR A 317 -21.58 -27.47 12.90
C THR A 317 -20.41 -28.34 13.40
N ARG A 318 -19.41 -27.75 14.00
CA ARG A 318 -18.34 -28.39 14.78
C ARG A 318 -18.41 -28.00 16.24
#